data_1936a051cb05648cbbf62040ac7e96b8
#
_entry.id   1936a051cb05648cbbf62040ac7e96b8
#
_cell.length_a   1.000
_cell.length_b   1.000
_cell.length_c   1.000
_cell.angle_alpha   90.00
_cell.angle_beta   90.00
_cell.angle_gamma   90.00
#
_symmetry.space_group_name_H-M   'P 1'
#
loop_
_entity.id
_entity.type
_entity.pdbx_description
1 polymer ?
#
loop_
_entity_poly.entity_id
_entity_poly.type
_entity_poly.pdbx_seq_one_letter_code
_entity_poly.pdbx_strand_id
1 'polypeptide(L)'
;MNRELPDVQAGFRKGKGTKNQIANICWNIKKAREFQRNMYFCFSDYVKAFDCVDHNKLWKILQEMGIADHLTCLLRNLFAGWEGTVRTGHGTIDWFQIGKGVHQGSILSPCLFNLYAEDIMRNAGLDEAQAGIKIARRNSNNLRYGDDTALLAESEEELNSLLMKVKEESEKVGLKLNIQKTKIMAIWSHHFMANRWGNSRNSG
;
A
#
# COMPACT_ATOMS: atom_id res chain seq x y z
N MET A 1 11.22 -13.61 4.54
CA MET A 1 10.38 -12.39 4.52
C MET A 1 10.61 -11.51 3.28
N ASN A 2 11.83 -10.98 3.00
CA ASN A 2 12.04 -10.12 1.81
C ASN A 2 11.90 -10.82 0.45
N ARG A 3 11.95 -12.15 0.40
CA ARG A 3 11.78 -12.93 -0.84
C ARG A 3 10.32 -13.06 -1.26
N GLU A 4 9.41 -12.86 -0.33
CA GLU A 4 7.95 -12.94 -0.55
C GLU A 4 7.36 -11.64 -1.12
N LEU A 5 8.15 -10.55 -1.12
CA LEU A 5 7.72 -9.26 -1.62
C LEU A 5 8.10 -9.07 -3.10
N PRO A 6 7.17 -8.66 -3.96
CA PRO A 6 7.44 -8.40 -5.38
C PRO A 6 8.34 -7.18 -5.58
N ASP A 7 8.87 -7.05 -6.78
CA ASP A 7 9.79 -5.98 -7.12
C ASP A 7 9.17 -4.57 -7.10
N VAL A 8 7.87 -4.48 -7.23
CA VAL A 8 7.10 -3.23 -7.19
C VAL A 8 7.09 -2.59 -5.79
N GLN A 9 7.25 -3.38 -4.70
CA GLN A 9 7.43 -2.85 -3.36
C GLN A 9 8.91 -2.51 -3.12
N ALA A 10 9.21 -1.23 -2.97
CA ALA A 10 10.58 -0.73 -2.72
C ALA A 10 10.81 -0.23 -1.29
N GLY A 11 9.73 -0.01 -0.51
CA GLY A 11 9.81 0.51 0.83
C GLY A 11 10.55 -0.41 1.79
N PHE A 12 11.49 0.14 2.55
CA PHE A 12 12.26 -0.56 3.58
C PHE A 12 13.03 -1.81 3.10
N ARG A 13 13.40 -1.86 1.82
CA ARG A 13 14.18 -2.96 1.23
C ARG A 13 15.59 -2.52 0.90
N LYS A 14 16.57 -3.38 1.23
CA LYS A 14 18.00 -3.14 0.92
C LYS A 14 18.19 -2.97 -0.60
N GLY A 15 18.85 -1.91 -1.02
CA GLY A 15 19.14 -1.62 -2.42
C GLY A 15 17.97 -1.04 -3.22
N LYS A 16 16.80 -0.84 -2.60
CA LYS A 16 15.65 -0.17 -3.20
C LYS A 16 15.33 1.10 -2.42
N GLY A 17 14.85 2.12 -3.11
CA GLY A 17 14.52 3.41 -2.49
C GLY A 17 13.56 4.22 -3.34
N THR A 18 13.15 5.38 -2.82
CA THR A 18 12.25 6.32 -3.51
C THR A 18 12.79 6.73 -4.87
N LYS A 19 14.12 6.89 -5.02
CA LYS A 19 14.77 7.19 -6.32
C LYS A 19 14.44 6.15 -7.38
N ASN A 20 14.38 4.87 -7.02
CA ASN A 20 14.03 3.78 -7.94
C ASN A 20 12.56 3.90 -8.39
N GLN A 21 11.64 4.21 -7.46
CA GLN A 21 10.22 4.38 -7.80
C GLN A 21 9.99 5.62 -8.66
N ILE A 22 10.65 6.74 -8.36
CA ILE A 22 10.62 7.94 -9.20
C ILE A 22 11.14 7.63 -10.61
N ALA A 23 12.25 6.90 -10.73
CA ALA A 23 12.81 6.49 -12.02
C ALA A 23 11.81 5.60 -12.80
N ASN A 24 11.12 4.67 -12.12
CA ASN A 24 10.08 3.83 -12.73
C ASN A 24 8.90 4.68 -13.23
N ILE A 25 8.43 5.65 -12.44
CA ILE A 25 7.36 6.57 -12.86
C ILE A 25 7.80 7.38 -14.09
N CYS A 26 8.98 8.00 -14.02
CA CYS A 26 9.52 8.78 -15.14
C CYS A 26 9.69 7.93 -16.41
N TRP A 27 10.15 6.68 -16.26
CA TRP A 27 10.27 5.74 -17.37
C TRP A 27 8.90 5.41 -17.99
N ASN A 28 7.90 5.11 -17.17
CA ASN A 28 6.54 4.84 -17.62
C ASN A 28 5.96 6.05 -18.38
N ILE A 29 6.12 7.26 -17.83
CA ILE A 29 5.67 8.51 -18.47
C ILE A 29 6.37 8.73 -19.83
N LYS A 30 7.70 8.57 -19.86
CA LYS A 30 8.46 8.70 -21.11
C LYS A 30 7.98 7.71 -22.16
N LYS A 31 7.80 6.45 -21.77
CA LYS A 31 7.34 5.40 -22.68
C LYS A 31 5.90 5.60 -23.14
N ALA A 32 4.99 6.01 -22.26
CA ALA A 32 3.62 6.34 -22.65
C ALA A 32 3.59 7.44 -23.72
N ARG A 33 4.43 8.47 -23.59
CA ARG A 33 4.57 9.53 -24.61
C ARG A 33 5.14 9.01 -25.93
N GLU A 34 6.19 8.19 -25.88
CA GLU A 34 6.78 7.57 -27.08
C GLU A 34 5.74 6.73 -27.86
N PHE A 35 4.87 6.02 -27.14
CA PHE A 35 3.84 5.18 -27.73
C PHE A 35 2.48 5.87 -27.89
N GLN A 36 2.41 7.17 -27.65
CA GLN A 36 1.18 7.99 -27.74
C GLN A 36 0.01 7.40 -26.94
N ARG A 37 0.30 6.87 -25.72
CA ARG A 37 -0.68 6.31 -24.81
C ARG A 37 -1.03 7.30 -23.70
N ASN A 38 -2.31 7.37 -23.37
CA ASN A 38 -2.75 8.07 -22.16
C ASN A 38 -2.36 7.26 -20.94
N MET A 39 -2.11 7.95 -19.83
CA MET A 39 -1.73 7.35 -18.58
C MET A 39 -2.43 8.05 -17.43
N TYR A 40 -2.98 7.24 -16.53
CA TYR A 40 -3.64 7.69 -15.33
C TYR A 40 -2.93 7.13 -14.12
N PHE A 41 -2.69 7.99 -13.13
CA PHE A 41 -2.11 7.63 -11.84
C PHE A 41 -3.10 7.91 -10.73
N CYS A 42 -3.14 7.04 -9.74
CA CYS A 42 -3.75 7.31 -8.45
C CYS A 42 -2.71 7.11 -7.36
N PHE A 43 -2.33 8.19 -6.70
CA PHE A 43 -1.47 8.16 -5.51
C PHE A 43 -2.35 8.05 -4.29
N SER A 44 -2.17 7.00 -3.51
CA SER A 44 -2.94 6.75 -2.29
C SER A 44 -2.02 6.42 -1.11
N ASP A 45 -2.50 6.73 0.08
CA ASP A 45 -1.89 6.50 1.37
C ASP A 45 -2.94 5.90 2.30
N TYR A 46 -2.53 5.24 3.38
CA TYR A 46 -3.45 4.71 4.38
C TYR A 46 -3.58 5.64 5.59
N VAL A 47 -4.73 5.62 6.24
CA VAL A 47 -4.92 6.34 7.51
C VAL A 47 -4.28 5.53 8.62
N LYS A 48 -3.22 6.07 9.25
CA LYS A 48 -2.50 5.44 10.37
C LYS A 48 -2.13 3.97 10.08
N ALA A 49 -1.53 3.73 8.91
CA ALA A 49 -1.24 2.40 8.37
C ALA A 49 -0.66 1.43 9.41
N PHE A 50 0.44 1.83 10.07
CA PHE A 50 1.14 1.02 11.06
C PHE A 50 0.32 0.76 12.33
N ASP A 51 -0.52 1.71 12.74
CA ASP A 51 -1.33 1.61 13.96
C ASP A 51 -2.58 0.72 13.74
N CYS A 52 -2.97 0.50 12.48
CA CYS A 52 -4.17 -0.24 12.12
C CYS A 52 -3.94 -1.73 11.82
N VAL A 53 -2.71 -2.22 11.82
CA VAL A 53 -2.38 -3.64 11.58
C VAL A 53 -3.01 -4.50 12.68
N ASP A 54 -3.96 -5.36 12.32
CA ASP A 54 -4.59 -6.30 13.25
C ASP A 54 -3.68 -7.51 13.45
N HIS A 55 -3.31 -7.80 14.71
CA HIS A 55 -2.37 -8.87 15.02
C HIS A 55 -2.89 -10.25 14.59
N ASN A 56 -4.17 -10.54 14.81
CA ASN A 56 -4.72 -11.86 14.47
C ASN A 56 -4.72 -12.08 12.94
N LYS A 57 -5.07 -11.05 12.19
CA LYS A 57 -5.01 -11.08 10.72
C LYS A 57 -3.57 -11.17 10.23
N LEU A 58 -2.64 -10.43 10.84
CA LEU A 58 -1.22 -10.49 10.50
C LEU A 58 -0.68 -11.92 10.62
N TRP A 59 -0.98 -12.62 11.71
CA TRP A 59 -0.49 -13.99 11.90
C TRP A 59 -1.04 -14.96 10.84
N LYS A 60 -2.31 -14.78 10.48
CA LYS A 60 -2.95 -15.57 9.42
C LYS A 60 -2.29 -15.31 8.07
N ILE A 61 -2.11 -14.04 7.72
CA ILE A 61 -1.44 -13.61 6.46
C ILE A 61 -0.03 -14.19 6.37
N LEU A 62 0.77 -14.14 7.45
CA LEU A 62 2.11 -14.70 7.45
C LEU A 62 2.12 -16.21 7.18
N GLN A 63 1.16 -16.95 7.75
CA GLN A 63 1.00 -18.39 7.51
C GLN A 63 0.59 -18.67 6.04
N GLU A 64 -0.37 -17.92 5.50
CA GLU A 64 -0.83 -18.04 4.11
C GLU A 64 0.28 -17.71 3.10
N MET A 65 1.19 -16.80 3.46
CA MET A 65 2.38 -16.47 2.67
C MET A 65 3.52 -17.51 2.81
N GLY A 66 3.33 -18.58 3.57
CA GLY A 66 4.34 -19.63 3.75
C GLY A 66 5.50 -19.24 4.67
N ILE A 67 5.33 -18.22 5.53
CA ILE A 67 6.31 -17.92 6.57
C ILE A 67 6.31 -19.05 7.60
N ALA A 68 7.50 -19.57 7.88
CA ALA A 68 7.67 -20.74 8.74
C ALA A 68 7.02 -20.55 10.13
N ASP A 69 6.30 -21.57 10.59
CA ASP A 69 5.50 -21.52 11.83
C ASP A 69 6.30 -21.10 13.07
N HIS A 70 7.56 -21.56 13.18
CA HIS A 70 8.43 -21.18 14.30
C HIS A 70 8.71 -19.66 14.31
N LEU A 71 8.85 -19.01 13.13
CA LEU A 71 9.04 -17.56 13.04
C LEU A 71 7.75 -16.81 13.39
N THR A 72 6.61 -17.29 12.92
CA THR A 72 5.31 -16.73 13.27
C THR A 72 5.04 -16.86 14.77
N CYS A 73 5.41 -17.99 15.39
CA CYS A 73 5.33 -18.19 16.83
C CYS A 73 6.22 -17.21 17.62
N LEU A 74 7.48 -17.04 17.19
CA LEU A 74 8.38 -16.06 17.79
C LEU A 74 7.83 -14.63 17.71
N LEU A 75 7.29 -14.25 16.55
CA LEU A 75 6.68 -12.94 16.37
C LEU A 75 5.46 -12.78 17.29
N ARG A 76 4.57 -13.78 17.38
CA ARG A 76 3.44 -13.75 18.31
C ARG A 76 3.90 -13.53 19.74
N ASN A 77 4.95 -14.23 20.17
CA ASN A 77 5.49 -14.09 21.53
C ASN A 77 6.08 -12.68 21.77
N LEU A 78 6.71 -12.07 20.75
CA LEU A 78 7.21 -10.69 20.85
C LEU A 78 6.07 -9.67 21.00
N PHE A 79 4.90 -9.94 20.44
CA PHE A 79 3.72 -9.08 20.52
C PHE A 79 2.78 -9.48 21.66
N ALA A 80 2.98 -10.67 22.26
CA ALA A 80 2.20 -11.14 23.39
C ALA A 80 2.50 -10.30 24.64
N GLY A 81 1.45 -9.88 25.32
CA GLY A 81 1.60 -9.07 26.51
C GLY A 81 1.97 -7.60 26.26
N TRP A 82 1.84 -7.13 25.03
CA TRP A 82 1.97 -5.69 24.79
C TRP A 82 0.85 -4.93 25.47
N GLU A 83 1.26 -4.17 26.46
CA GLU A 83 0.37 -3.33 27.25
C GLU A 83 0.75 -1.87 27.09
N GLY A 84 -0.24 -1.02 27.11
CA GLY A 84 -0.08 0.42 27.06
C GLY A 84 -0.72 1.09 28.26
N THR A 85 -0.16 2.20 28.65
CA THR A 85 -0.78 3.13 29.60
C THR A 85 -0.62 4.55 29.12
N VAL A 86 -1.53 5.41 29.48
CA VAL A 86 -1.46 6.84 29.11
C VAL A 86 -1.28 7.67 30.39
N ARG A 87 -0.24 8.49 30.38
CA ARG A 87 -0.01 9.48 31.44
C ARG A 87 -0.71 10.77 31.10
N THR A 88 -1.63 11.18 31.94
CA THR A 88 -2.36 12.46 31.80
C THR A 88 -1.91 13.44 32.89
N GLY A 89 -2.32 14.71 32.78
CA GLY A 89 -2.09 15.70 33.84
C GLY A 89 -2.76 15.37 35.18
N HIS A 90 -3.71 14.41 35.17
CA HIS A 90 -4.47 13.95 36.36
C HIS A 90 -4.01 12.59 36.88
N GLY A 91 -2.99 11.98 36.29
CA GLY A 91 -2.47 10.69 36.69
C GLY A 91 -2.24 9.74 35.50
N THR A 92 -1.96 8.48 35.83
CA THR A 92 -1.75 7.40 34.86
C THR A 92 -3.01 6.53 34.84
N ILE A 93 -3.53 6.20 33.67
CA ILE A 93 -4.64 5.25 33.54
C ILE A 93 -4.13 3.82 33.65
N ASP A 94 -5.05 2.90 33.94
CA ASP A 94 -4.73 1.46 34.04
C ASP A 94 -4.14 0.92 32.73
N TRP A 95 -3.31 -0.10 32.88
CA TRP A 95 -2.72 -0.79 31.73
C TRP A 95 -3.78 -1.49 30.91
N PHE A 96 -3.68 -1.36 29.59
CA PHE A 96 -4.57 -2.04 28.64
C PHE A 96 -3.79 -2.81 27.59
N GLN A 97 -4.35 -3.92 27.14
CA GLN A 97 -3.74 -4.76 26.10
C GLN A 97 -3.78 -4.09 24.73
N ILE A 98 -2.66 -4.13 24.01
CA ILE A 98 -2.53 -3.62 22.66
C ILE A 98 -2.70 -4.77 21.67
N GLY A 99 -3.86 -4.84 21.02
CA GLY A 99 -4.20 -5.89 20.02
C GLY A 99 -4.00 -5.46 18.56
N LYS A 100 -3.58 -4.23 18.33
CA LYS A 100 -3.40 -3.64 16.98
C LYS A 100 -2.15 -2.79 16.90
N GLY A 101 -1.67 -2.64 15.67
CA GLY A 101 -0.52 -1.82 15.35
C GLY A 101 0.81 -2.58 15.39
N VAL A 102 1.77 -2.03 14.67
CA VAL A 102 3.17 -2.45 14.74
C VAL A 102 4.01 -1.27 15.21
N HIS A 103 4.95 -1.52 16.10
CA HIS A 103 5.69 -0.48 16.81
C HIS A 103 6.52 0.37 15.83
N GLN A 104 6.21 1.65 15.72
CA GLN A 104 7.01 2.60 14.94
C GLN A 104 8.42 2.69 15.52
N GLY A 105 9.43 2.55 14.65
CA GLY A 105 10.85 2.49 15.05
C GLY A 105 11.42 1.09 15.26
N SER A 106 10.60 0.04 15.31
CA SER A 106 11.10 -1.34 15.28
C SER A 106 11.60 -1.72 13.89
N ILE A 107 12.73 -2.43 13.82
CA ILE A 107 13.30 -2.96 12.56
C ILE A 107 12.32 -3.93 11.86
N LEU A 108 11.49 -4.63 12.61
CA LEU A 108 10.55 -5.64 12.09
C LEU A 108 9.27 -5.01 11.53
N SER A 109 8.81 -3.90 12.09
CA SER A 109 7.52 -3.30 11.76
C SER A 109 7.34 -2.96 10.29
N PRO A 110 8.32 -2.36 9.59
CA PRO A 110 8.19 -2.10 8.16
C PRO A 110 8.07 -3.37 7.32
N CYS A 111 8.77 -4.44 7.73
CA CYS A 111 8.70 -5.72 7.02
C CYS A 111 7.33 -6.40 7.23
N LEU A 112 6.82 -6.39 8.46
CA LEU A 112 5.51 -6.95 8.79
C LEU A 112 4.39 -6.17 8.08
N PHE A 113 4.47 -4.84 8.07
CA PHE A 113 3.53 -4.02 7.34
C PHE A 113 3.57 -4.29 5.82
N ASN A 114 4.77 -4.39 5.23
CA ASN A 114 4.90 -4.70 3.81
C ASN A 114 4.26 -6.04 3.45
N LEU A 115 4.38 -7.08 4.29
CA LEU A 115 3.73 -8.37 4.07
C LEU A 115 2.21 -8.26 4.21
N TYR A 116 1.75 -7.50 5.21
CA TYR A 116 0.33 -7.23 5.40
C TYR A 116 -0.30 -6.50 4.20
N ALA A 117 0.39 -5.47 3.69
CA ALA A 117 -0.04 -4.74 2.51
C ALA A 117 0.06 -5.57 1.22
N GLU A 118 1.03 -6.49 1.15
CA GLU A 118 1.17 -7.42 0.02
C GLU A 118 -0.04 -8.33 -0.13
N ASP A 119 -0.56 -8.85 0.98
CA ASP A 119 -1.77 -9.66 0.98
C ASP A 119 -2.96 -8.92 0.38
N ILE A 120 -3.15 -7.65 0.72
CA ILE A 120 -4.19 -6.79 0.13
C ILE A 120 -4.05 -6.74 -1.39
N MET A 121 -2.84 -6.52 -1.89
CA MET A 121 -2.60 -6.35 -3.32
C MET A 121 -2.78 -7.66 -4.10
N ARG A 122 -2.40 -8.80 -3.52
CA ARG A 122 -2.67 -10.13 -4.08
C ARG A 122 -4.17 -10.40 -4.15
N ASN A 123 -4.90 -10.16 -3.06
CA ASN A 123 -6.35 -10.36 -3.00
C ASN A 123 -7.12 -9.40 -3.92
N ALA A 124 -6.61 -8.18 -4.14
CA ALA A 124 -7.13 -7.26 -5.14
C ALA A 124 -6.82 -7.70 -6.59
N GLY A 125 -6.05 -8.78 -6.77
CA GLY A 125 -5.70 -9.33 -8.08
C GLY A 125 -4.79 -8.44 -8.91
N LEU A 126 -3.98 -7.58 -8.28
CA LEU A 126 -3.08 -6.68 -9.01
C LEU A 126 -1.95 -7.42 -9.73
N ASP A 127 -1.51 -8.55 -9.20
CA ASP A 127 -0.43 -9.34 -9.80
C ASP A 127 -0.91 -10.05 -11.08
N GLU A 128 -2.19 -10.43 -11.15
CA GLU A 128 -2.81 -11.13 -12.28
C GLU A 128 -3.59 -10.17 -13.20
N ALA A 129 -3.76 -8.92 -12.79
CA ALA A 129 -4.58 -7.98 -13.52
C ALA A 129 -3.99 -7.73 -14.92
N GLN A 130 -4.83 -7.93 -15.93
CA GLN A 130 -4.52 -7.44 -17.29
C GLN A 130 -4.57 -5.92 -17.36
N ALA A 131 -5.16 -5.29 -16.33
CA ALA A 131 -5.20 -3.85 -16.12
C ALA A 131 -3.80 -3.29 -15.85
N GLY A 132 -3.56 -2.06 -16.29
CA GLY A 132 -2.28 -1.38 -16.13
C GLY A 132 -1.70 -0.96 -17.47
N ILE A 133 -0.56 -0.34 -17.42
CA ILE A 133 0.11 0.21 -18.61
C ILE A 133 0.94 -0.87 -19.26
N LYS A 134 0.56 -1.28 -20.46
CA LYS A 134 1.26 -2.27 -21.27
C LYS A 134 2.23 -1.60 -22.21
N ILE A 135 3.48 -1.44 -21.78
CA ILE A 135 4.53 -0.83 -22.60
C ILE A 135 5.74 -1.78 -22.71
N ALA A 136 6.22 -1.98 -23.91
CA ALA A 136 7.42 -2.77 -24.21
C ALA A 136 7.40 -4.17 -23.56
N ARG A 137 6.27 -4.89 -23.66
CA ARG A 137 6.01 -6.23 -23.07
C ARG A 137 6.04 -6.27 -21.52
N ARG A 138 6.01 -5.13 -20.86
CA ARG A 138 5.85 -5.03 -19.40
C ARG A 138 4.45 -4.51 -19.10
N ASN A 139 3.79 -5.12 -18.14
CA ASN A 139 2.59 -4.57 -17.53
C ASN A 139 2.98 -3.93 -16.21
N SER A 140 2.62 -2.66 -16.03
CA SER A 140 2.87 -1.92 -14.80
C SER A 140 1.55 -1.31 -14.34
N ASN A 141 0.99 -1.84 -13.27
CA ASN A 141 -0.29 -1.41 -12.72
C ASN A 141 -0.17 -0.81 -11.33
N ASN A 142 0.95 -1.02 -10.64
CA ASN A 142 1.21 -0.43 -9.33
C ASN A 142 2.69 -0.25 -9.05
N LEU A 143 3.01 0.70 -8.18
CA LEU A 143 4.33 0.93 -7.58
C LEU A 143 4.10 1.25 -6.10
N ARG A 144 4.92 0.69 -5.20
CA ARG A 144 4.72 0.79 -3.76
C ARG A 144 5.99 1.19 -3.02
N TYR A 145 5.82 2.02 -1.99
CA TYR A 145 6.89 2.38 -1.08
C TYR A 145 6.36 2.45 0.36
N GLY A 146 6.45 1.33 1.09
CA GLY A 146 5.81 1.21 2.39
C GLY A 146 4.28 1.25 2.25
N ASP A 147 3.66 2.24 2.86
CA ASP A 147 2.23 2.53 2.82
C ASP A 147 1.79 3.38 1.62
N ASP A 148 2.72 4.10 0.99
CA ASP A 148 2.44 4.84 -0.23
C ASP A 148 2.28 3.90 -1.43
N THR A 149 1.18 4.06 -2.14
CA THR A 149 0.87 3.28 -3.35
C THR A 149 0.54 4.20 -4.53
N ALA A 150 1.12 3.93 -5.67
CA ALA A 150 0.73 4.51 -6.95
C ALA A 150 0.11 3.43 -7.83
N LEU A 151 -1.16 3.55 -8.17
CA LEU A 151 -1.85 2.72 -9.17
C LEU A 151 -1.72 3.38 -10.54
N LEU A 152 -1.58 2.57 -11.58
CA LEU A 152 -1.37 2.99 -12.95
C LEU A 152 -2.38 2.30 -13.88
N ALA A 153 -2.97 3.05 -14.81
CA ALA A 153 -3.91 2.51 -15.79
C ALA A 153 -3.88 3.31 -17.12
N GLU A 154 -4.41 2.73 -18.19
CA GLU A 154 -4.54 3.40 -19.49
C GLU A 154 -5.85 4.21 -19.61
N SER A 155 -6.85 3.98 -18.72
CA SER A 155 -8.09 4.74 -18.66
C SER A 155 -8.49 5.08 -17.21
N GLU A 156 -9.41 6.04 -17.08
CA GLU A 156 -9.97 6.45 -15.78
C GLU A 156 -10.83 5.35 -15.19
N GLU A 157 -11.61 4.65 -16.00
CA GLU A 157 -12.48 3.54 -15.60
C GLU A 157 -11.65 2.38 -15.04
N GLU A 158 -10.55 2.04 -15.72
CA GLU A 158 -9.63 1.01 -15.28
C GLU A 158 -8.96 1.38 -13.96
N LEU A 159 -8.51 2.65 -13.82
CA LEU A 159 -7.92 3.15 -12.59
C LEU A 159 -8.90 3.09 -11.42
N ASN A 160 -10.16 3.50 -11.64
CA ASN A 160 -11.21 3.44 -10.64
C ASN A 160 -11.51 2.00 -10.23
N SER A 161 -11.55 1.07 -11.18
CA SER A 161 -11.74 -0.36 -10.89
C SER A 161 -10.62 -0.91 -10.00
N LEU A 162 -9.35 -0.59 -10.30
CA LEU A 162 -8.20 -0.99 -9.48
C LEU A 162 -8.29 -0.38 -8.07
N LEU A 163 -8.59 0.91 -7.98
CA LEU A 163 -8.68 1.62 -6.70
C LEU A 163 -9.79 1.03 -5.80
N MET A 164 -10.96 0.72 -6.40
CA MET A 164 -12.08 0.13 -5.65
C MET A 164 -11.75 -1.26 -5.12
N LYS A 165 -11.06 -2.11 -5.91
CA LYS A 165 -10.58 -3.42 -5.44
C LYS A 165 -9.60 -3.29 -4.28
N VAL A 166 -8.60 -2.41 -4.41
CA VAL A 166 -7.63 -2.16 -3.33
C VAL A 166 -8.32 -1.64 -2.07
N LYS A 167 -9.29 -0.73 -2.21
CA LYS A 167 -10.07 -0.21 -1.10
C LYS A 167 -10.85 -1.32 -0.39
N GLU A 168 -11.57 -2.15 -1.13
CA GLU A 168 -12.37 -3.24 -0.58
C GLU A 168 -11.51 -4.24 0.19
N GLU A 169 -10.40 -4.70 -0.40
CA GLU A 169 -9.49 -5.64 0.25
C GLU A 169 -8.81 -5.03 1.48
N SER A 170 -8.46 -3.74 1.41
CA SER A 170 -7.90 -3.00 2.55
C SER A 170 -8.87 -2.94 3.73
N GLU A 171 -10.15 -2.66 3.46
CA GLU A 171 -11.19 -2.58 4.50
C GLU A 171 -11.42 -3.95 5.17
N LYS A 172 -11.32 -5.06 4.44
CA LYS A 172 -11.42 -6.43 4.99
C LYS A 172 -10.37 -6.70 6.06
N VAL A 173 -9.18 -6.16 5.90
CA VAL A 173 -8.09 -6.32 6.89
C VAL A 173 -8.01 -5.16 7.90
N GLY A 174 -8.88 -4.16 7.78
CA GLY A 174 -8.98 -3.06 8.74
C GLY A 174 -8.13 -1.84 8.41
N LEU A 175 -7.53 -1.79 7.22
CA LEU A 175 -6.88 -0.59 6.69
C LEU A 175 -7.88 0.29 5.94
N LYS A 176 -7.72 1.61 6.05
CA LYS A 176 -8.55 2.59 5.34
C LYS A 176 -7.70 3.49 4.48
N LEU A 177 -8.07 3.65 3.22
CA LEU A 177 -7.43 4.62 2.34
C LEU A 177 -7.72 6.05 2.81
N ASN A 178 -6.71 6.89 2.76
CA ASN A 178 -6.82 8.31 3.09
C ASN A 178 -7.33 9.08 1.88
N ILE A 179 -8.65 9.31 1.82
CA ILE A 179 -9.30 10.00 0.69
C ILE A 179 -8.74 11.42 0.49
N GLN A 180 -8.40 12.13 1.57
CA GLN A 180 -7.88 13.50 1.47
C GLN A 180 -6.48 13.56 0.83
N LYS A 181 -5.67 12.53 1.05
CA LYS A 181 -4.34 12.40 0.46
C LYS A 181 -4.35 11.69 -0.89
N THR A 182 -5.43 10.98 -1.23
CA THR A 182 -5.55 10.31 -2.53
C THR A 182 -5.65 11.34 -3.65
N LYS A 183 -4.77 11.22 -4.65
CA LYS A 183 -4.69 12.16 -5.78
C LYS A 183 -4.63 11.41 -7.10
N ILE A 184 -5.43 11.87 -8.05
CA ILE A 184 -5.45 11.35 -9.42
C ILE A 184 -4.73 12.33 -10.33
N MET A 185 -3.88 11.83 -11.19
CA MET A 185 -3.16 12.58 -12.22
C MET A 185 -3.33 11.89 -13.57
N ALA A 186 -3.72 12.64 -14.59
CA ALA A 186 -3.79 12.16 -15.96
C ALA A 186 -2.66 12.79 -16.81
N ILE A 187 -2.04 11.98 -17.65
CA ILE A 187 -1.05 12.39 -18.64
C ILE A 187 -1.59 12.03 -20.02
N TRP A 188 -1.84 13.04 -20.83
CA TRP A 188 -2.34 12.88 -22.19
C TRP A 188 -1.19 12.83 -23.17
N SER A 189 -1.32 12.06 -24.21
CA SER A 189 -0.29 11.91 -25.26
C SER A 189 0.08 13.24 -25.93
N HIS A 190 -0.84 14.21 -25.99
CA HIS A 190 -0.67 15.48 -26.69
C HIS A 190 -0.57 16.74 -25.81
N HIS A 191 -0.93 16.67 -24.51
CA HIS A 191 -0.82 17.82 -23.60
C HIS A 191 -0.59 17.39 -22.15
N PHE A 192 0.30 18.13 -21.48
CA PHE A 192 0.45 18.05 -20.01
C PHE A 192 -0.65 18.92 -19.38
N MET A 193 -1.67 18.31 -18.82
CA MET A 193 -2.64 19.01 -17.97
C MET A 193 -2.59 18.46 -16.57
N ALA A 194 -2.17 19.31 -15.65
CA ALA A 194 -2.14 19.05 -14.24
C ALA A 194 -3.54 19.15 -13.60
N ASN A 195 -3.81 18.27 -12.64
CA ASN A 195 -4.75 18.44 -11.53
C ASN A 195 -6.23 18.66 -11.87
N ARG A 196 -6.97 17.55 -12.01
CA ARG A 196 -8.41 17.59 -11.70
C ARG A 196 -8.59 17.20 -10.25
N TRP A 197 -8.78 18.19 -9.38
CA TRP A 197 -9.22 18.00 -8.01
C TRP A 197 -10.66 17.50 -8.03
N GLY A 198 -10.87 16.25 -7.69
CA GLY A 198 -12.21 15.72 -7.49
C GLY A 198 -12.78 16.17 -6.15
N ASN A 199 -13.37 17.35 -6.10
CA ASN A 199 -14.36 17.72 -5.09
C ASN A 199 -15.69 17.08 -5.53
N SER A 200 -15.99 15.87 -5.11
CA SER A 200 -17.38 15.40 -5.11
C SER A 200 -18.11 16.17 -4.00
N ARG A 201 -18.74 17.29 -4.37
CA ARG A 201 -19.75 17.91 -3.53
C ARG A 201 -20.88 16.92 -3.34
N ASN A 202 -21.11 16.55 -2.09
CA ASN A 202 -22.38 15.99 -1.68
C ASN A 202 -23.50 16.91 -2.14
N SER A 203 -24.36 16.43 -3.00
CA SER A 203 -25.65 17.03 -3.29
C SER A 203 -26.73 16.08 -2.83
N GLY A 204 -27.52 16.55 -1.86
CA GLY A 204 -28.82 16.01 -1.47
C GLY A 204 -28.78 15.18 -0.20
#